data_7ca703d94e14c1236f0f0f72108f4320
#
_entry.id   7ca703d94e14c1236f0f0f72108f4320
#
_cell.length_a   1.000
_cell.length_b   1.000
_cell.length_c   1.000
_cell.angle_alpha   90.00
_cell.angle_beta   90.00
_cell.angle_gamma   90.00
#
_symmetry.space_group_name_H-M   'P 1'
#
loop_
_entity.id
_entity.type
_entity.pdbx_description
1 polymer ?
#
loop_
_entity_poly.entity_id
_entity_poly.type
_entity_poly.pdbx_seq_one_letter_code
_entity_poly.pdbx_strand_id
1 'polypeptide(L)'
;GTVTGGTPVTPTIVVNKDGTTTMTIRVNGARADSGTQTVIHYSTTIGDASDPDHDVRNNDSFTNHATIQSKRNMAPPLAPKAQIADMTVRVSRTRASSLATRADPLLSDIERPLGFRNMLGNFSKDEKIDPYAVDVMPCKGLNQSNYHGDYTLAGLTVKAGAGASMNGVKVYFTTDQKGRNVDATKITREQVQQWTEATVNATTGKVTIPDGYSKPVAWAFTSPSLPANARYDFSLSIKPTGNKAADSYVNRWADGDNTVDAVTQVVERKVNGVAWFDLDHDGVREDTDRLLPDVNVTLVDGNGRTVTSVDGKPCTATTDRNGHYEIGSIPAGSGFKLRFTPKTGTAWHGQNVTVKNAKDASEATDSDSDREDDSHGNMVAGVITLKPFPALDEMTSAVYEDPNEDHGMSGTLMPATPATFKAVKVLDGRPNGAWTDRDRYVADITALDGAPANAVPSTI
;
A
#
# COMPACT_ATOMS: atom_id res chain seq x y z
N GLY A 1 21.11 18.83 9.33
CA GLY A 1 20.30 18.03 8.39
C GLY A 1 21.16 17.21 7.45
N THR A 2 20.61 16.18 6.92
CA THR A 2 21.25 15.27 5.95
C THR A 2 20.50 15.31 4.62
N VAL A 3 21.22 15.06 3.52
CA VAL A 3 20.64 14.95 2.17
C VAL A 3 21.11 13.62 1.57
N THR A 4 20.19 12.87 1.01
CA THR A 4 20.46 11.66 0.23
C THR A 4 20.00 11.87 -1.22
N GLY A 5 20.57 11.15 -2.17
CA GLY A 5 20.19 11.28 -3.59
C GLY A 5 20.78 12.50 -4.31
N GLY A 6 21.88 13.05 -3.83
CA GLY A 6 22.61 14.17 -4.44
C GLY A 6 23.62 14.79 -3.49
N THR A 7 24.40 15.76 -3.99
CA THR A 7 25.36 16.49 -3.17
C THR A 7 24.78 17.84 -2.73
N PRO A 8 24.53 18.07 -1.43
CA PRO A 8 24.00 19.34 -0.95
C PRO A 8 25.06 20.45 -1.06
N VAL A 9 24.57 21.63 -1.40
CA VAL A 9 25.33 22.88 -1.23
C VAL A 9 24.94 23.47 0.13
N THR A 10 25.84 24.13 0.79
CA THR A 10 25.56 24.82 2.08
C THR A 10 24.26 25.59 2.01
N PRO A 11 23.29 25.31 2.92
CA PRO A 11 22.01 25.99 2.91
C PRO A 11 22.16 27.51 3.13
N THR A 12 21.35 28.27 2.43
CA THR A 12 21.18 29.69 2.73
C THR A 12 19.94 29.87 3.59
N ILE A 13 20.09 30.51 4.74
CA ILE A 13 18.98 30.80 5.66
C ILE A 13 18.78 32.32 5.68
N VAL A 14 17.55 32.76 5.45
CA VAL A 14 17.16 34.17 5.46
C VAL A 14 15.96 34.33 6.40
N VAL A 15 16.11 35.18 7.41
CA VAL A 15 15.00 35.63 8.24
C VAL A 15 14.35 36.82 7.53
N ASN A 16 13.09 36.66 7.17
CA ASN A 16 12.33 37.66 6.44
C ASN A 16 11.75 38.72 7.39
N LYS A 17 11.41 39.89 6.85
CA LYS A 17 10.82 41.00 7.64
C LYS A 17 9.43 40.69 8.19
N ASP A 18 8.74 39.70 7.65
CA ASP A 18 7.43 39.21 8.09
C ASP A 18 7.52 38.15 9.19
N GLY A 19 8.72 37.87 9.71
CA GLY A 19 8.97 36.88 10.74
C GLY A 19 9.09 35.45 10.23
N THR A 20 8.97 35.21 8.92
CA THR A 20 9.21 33.89 8.33
C THR A 20 10.71 33.64 8.13
N THR A 21 11.11 32.38 8.13
CA THR A 21 12.48 31.98 7.81
C THR A 21 12.46 31.13 6.53
N THR A 22 13.23 31.55 5.55
CA THR A 22 13.40 30.81 4.30
C THR A 22 14.74 30.09 4.32
N MET A 23 14.71 28.77 4.20
CA MET A 23 15.88 27.95 4.01
C MET A 23 15.93 27.48 2.54
N THR A 24 16.97 27.86 1.83
CA THR A 24 17.19 27.39 0.45
C THR A 24 18.28 26.34 0.43
N ILE A 25 17.97 25.15 -0.01
CA ILE A 25 18.90 24.03 -0.17
C ILE A 25 19.05 23.74 -1.66
N ARG A 26 20.27 23.79 -2.15
CA ARG A 26 20.59 23.33 -3.51
C ARG A 26 21.21 21.95 -3.43
N VAL A 27 20.73 21.04 -4.28
CA VAL A 27 21.26 19.69 -4.38
C VAL A 27 21.76 19.49 -5.80
N ASN A 28 23.07 19.31 -5.93
CA ASN A 28 23.71 19.02 -7.21
C ASN A 28 23.66 17.51 -7.47
N GLY A 29 23.44 17.12 -8.74
CA GLY A 29 23.41 15.72 -9.13
C GLY A 29 22.12 15.00 -8.80
N ALA A 30 21.10 15.69 -8.24
CA ALA A 30 19.76 15.12 -8.11
C ALA A 30 19.17 14.83 -9.51
N ARG A 31 18.71 13.61 -9.72
CA ARG A 31 18.11 13.16 -10.98
C ARG A 31 16.65 12.81 -10.73
N ALA A 32 15.77 13.47 -11.46
CA ALA A 32 14.33 13.21 -11.42
C ALA A 32 13.91 12.06 -12.37
N ASP A 33 14.81 11.67 -13.27
CA ASP A 33 14.56 10.74 -14.39
C ASP A 33 15.02 9.30 -14.11
N SER A 34 15.52 9.00 -12.92
CA SER A 34 16.13 7.71 -12.60
C SER A 34 15.43 6.93 -11.49
N GLY A 35 14.23 7.33 -11.07
CA GLY A 35 13.57 6.75 -9.90
C GLY A 35 14.31 7.02 -8.58
N THR A 36 15.37 7.83 -8.61
CA THR A 36 16.15 8.17 -7.41
C THR A 36 15.50 9.35 -6.69
N GLN A 37 15.08 9.14 -5.45
CA GLN A 37 14.59 10.21 -4.60
C GLN A 37 15.73 11.02 -4.01
N THR A 38 15.54 12.34 -3.94
CA THR A 38 16.36 13.21 -3.10
C THR A 38 15.60 13.49 -1.82
N VAL A 39 16.09 12.98 -0.69
CA VAL A 39 15.49 13.19 0.61
C VAL A 39 16.32 14.20 1.39
N ILE A 40 15.67 15.22 1.93
CA ILE A 40 16.27 16.25 2.75
C ILE A 40 15.69 16.15 4.16
N HIS A 41 16.50 15.75 5.12
CA HIS A 41 16.16 15.76 6.53
C HIS A 41 16.70 17.02 7.19
N TYR A 42 15.85 17.77 7.84
CA TYR A 42 16.24 18.90 8.67
C TYR A 42 15.38 18.97 9.92
N SER A 43 15.89 19.64 10.95
CA SER A 43 15.18 19.93 12.18
C SER A 43 15.20 21.42 12.44
N THR A 44 14.11 21.95 12.94
CA THR A 44 14.01 23.31 13.46
C THR A 44 13.74 23.25 14.94
N THR A 45 14.36 24.15 15.70
CA THR A 45 14.04 24.34 17.11
C THR A 45 13.01 25.44 17.21
N ILE A 46 11.89 25.13 17.83
CA ILE A 46 10.92 26.15 18.22
C ILE A 46 11.50 26.83 19.47
N GLY A 47 11.48 28.16 19.50
CA GLY A 47 12.16 28.96 20.51
C GLY A 47 11.86 28.53 21.96
N ASP A 48 12.81 28.76 22.82
CA ASP A 48 12.76 28.41 24.25
C ASP A 48 11.81 29.39 24.97
N ALA A 49 10.95 28.84 25.82
CA ALA A 49 10.07 29.61 26.70
C ALA A 49 10.79 30.52 27.70
N SER A 50 12.11 30.34 27.85
CA SER A 50 12.94 31.20 28.71
C SER A 50 13.43 32.46 27.99
N ASP A 51 13.27 32.57 26.66
CA ASP A 51 13.63 33.74 25.88
C ASP A 51 12.37 34.59 25.59
N PRO A 52 12.21 35.73 26.20
CA PRO A 52 11.02 36.60 26.03
C PRO A 52 10.89 37.14 24.60
N ASP A 53 11.96 37.22 23.82
CA ASP A 53 11.92 37.68 22.44
C ASP A 53 11.53 36.55 21.46
N HIS A 54 11.56 35.29 21.94
CA HIS A 54 11.18 34.10 21.18
C HIS A 54 10.10 33.28 21.90
N ASP A 55 9.24 33.95 22.67
CA ASP A 55 8.16 33.33 23.42
C ASP A 55 7.15 32.70 22.45
N VAL A 56 7.08 31.36 22.50
CA VAL A 56 6.09 30.58 21.76
C VAL A 56 4.80 30.54 22.57
N ARG A 57 3.74 31.13 22.00
CA ARG A 57 2.45 31.28 22.69
C ARG A 57 1.51 30.12 22.35
N ASN A 58 0.53 29.95 23.22
CA ASN A 58 -0.56 29.01 22.95
C ASN A 58 -1.31 29.39 21.67
N ASN A 59 -1.64 28.40 20.87
CA ASN A 59 -2.23 28.52 19.53
C ASN A 59 -1.31 29.09 18.45
N ASP A 60 -0.05 29.36 18.74
CA ASP A 60 0.91 29.65 17.69
C ASP A 60 0.96 28.47 16.72
N SER A 61 0.92 28.77 15.45
CA SER A 61 1.03 27.77 14.39
C SER A 61 2.26 28.04 13.56
N PHE A 62 3.06 27.02 13.38
CA PHE A 62 4.24 27.03 12.54
C PHE A 62 3.94 26.20 11.29
N THR A 63 3.81 26.88 10.17
CA THR A 63 3.59 26.22 8.89
C THR A 63 4.91 26.13 8.13
N ASN A 64 5.32 24.94 7.79
CA ASN A 64 6.43 24.70 6.91
C ASN A 64 5.91 24.58 5.47
N HIS A 65 6.36 25.47 4.61
CA HIS A 65 6.11 25.45 3.17
C HIS A 65 7.35 24.90 2.46
N ALA A 66 7.24 23.74 1.85
CA ALA A 66 8.29 23.20 1.01
C ALA A 66 7.96 23.41 -0.47
N THR A 67 8.86 24.04 -1.21
CA THR A 67 8.76 24.19 -2.67
C THR A 67 9.96 23.55 -3.33
N ILE A 68 9.74 22.89 -4.47
CA ILE A 68 10.80 22.28 -5.26
C ILE A 68 10.87 22.99 -6.61
N GLN A 69 12.09 23.39 -7.00
CA GLN A 69 12.39 23.94 -8.32
C GLN A 69 13.51 23.12 -8.97
N SER A 70 13.32 22.73 -10.22
CA SER A 70 14.34 22.06 -11.02
C SER A 70 14.74 22.94 -12.21
N LYS A 71 16.05 23.03 -12.50
CA LYS A 71 16.55 23.74 -13.69
C LYS A 71 16.07 23.13 -15.01
N ARG A 72 15.65 21.87 -15.02
CA ARG A 72 15.17 21.17 -16.23
C ARG A 72 13.67 21.17 -16.37
N ASN A 73 12.94 21.57 -15.36
CA ASN A 73 11.48 21.55 -15.41
C ASN A 73 10.95 22.80 -16.12
N MET A 74 11.17 22.85 -17.43
CA MET A 74 10.63 23.86 -18.35
C MET A 74 9.30 23.42 -18.96
N ALA A 75 8.84 22.20 -18.66
CA ALA A 75 7.49 21.73 -19.00
C ALA A 75 6.47 22.44 -18.11
N PRO A 76 5.22 22.62 -18.57
CA PRO A 76 4.17 23.19 -17.74
C PRO A 76 4.15 22.45 -16.41
N PRO A 77 3.97 23.18 -15.30
CA PRO A 77 4.17 22.63 -13.97
C PRO A 77 3.33 21.37 -13.80
N LEU A 78 3.99 20.29 -13.35
CA LEU A 78 3.29 19.25 -12.63
C LEU A 78 2.28 19.96 -11.75
N ALA A 79 1.04 19.45 -11.68
CA ALA A 79 -0.05 20.12 -10.98
C ALA A 79 0.46 20.84 -9.72
N PRO A 80 0.08 22.08 -9.43
CA PRO A 80 0.67 22.90 -8.37
C PRO A 80 0.79 22.19 -7.01
N LYS A 81 -0.07 21.20 -6.76
CA LYS A 81 -0.03 20.34 -5.57
C LYS A 81 1.19 19.42 -5.45
N ALA A 82 1.87 19.10 -6.54
CA ALA A 82 3.05 18.25 -6.51
C ALA A 82 4.35 19.01 -6.25
N GLN A 83 4.32 20.35 -6.26
CA GLN A 83 5.48 21.21 -6.06
C GLN A 83 5.49 21.91 -4.71
N ILE A 84 4.39 21.86 -3.97
CA ILE A 84 4.20 22.53 -2.68
C ILE A 84 3.69 21.49 -1.69
N ALA A 85 4.37 21.37 -0.57
CA ALA A 85 3.91 20.58 0.57
C ALA A 85 3.90 21.49 1.81
N ASP A 86 2.77 21.52 2.48
CA ASP A 86 2.58 22.29 3.70
C ASP A 86 2.40 21.35 4.88
N MET A 87 3.08 21.66 5.97
CA MET A 87 2.91 21.00 7.25
C MET A 87 2.79 22.04 8.34
N THR A 88 1.69 22.01 9.08
CA THR A 88 1.47 22.94 10.19
C THR A 88 1.59 22.22 11.52
N VAL A 89 2.45 22.74 12.39
CA VAL A 89 2.53 22.37 13.80
C VAL A 89 1.87 23.48 14.62
N ARG A 90 0.91 23.14 15.43
CA ARG A 90 0.24 24.10 16.33
C ARG A 90 0.71 23.89 17.76
N VAL A 91 1.05 24.99 18.43
CA VAL A 91 1.45 24.97 19.84
C VAL A 91 0.22 25.09 20.72
N SER A 92 0.12 24.19 21.69
CA SER A 92 -0.91 24.24 22.73
C SER A 92 -0.25 24.48 24.09
N ARG A 93 -0.48 25.65 24.68
CA ARG A 93 0.10 26.05 25.97
C ARG A 93 -0.92 26.41 27.08
N THR A 94 -2.23 26.41 26.78
CA THR A 94 -3.23 27.02 27.69
C THR A 94 -3.49 26.24 28.95
N ARG A 95 -3.08 24.98 29.09
CA ARG A 95 -3.19 24.24 30.36
C ARG A 95 -2.11 23.18 30.46
N ALA A 96 -0.85 23.56 30.40
CA ALA A 96 0.22 22.73 30.91
C ALA A 96 0.29 21.27 30.40
N SER A 97 -0.61 20.81 29.53
CA SER A 97 -0.52 19.50 28.90
C SER A 97 -0.20 19.62 27.43
N SER A 98 0.69 18.77 26.96
CA SER A 98 1.00 18.62 25.55
C SER A 98 0.53 17.26 25.10
N LEU A 99 -0.20 17.25 24.00
CA LEU A 99 -0.57 16.04 23.28
C LEU A 99 0.35 15.86 22.08
N ALA A 100 0.73 14.62 21.83
CA ALA A 100 1.33 14.24 20.57
C ALA A 100 0.75 12.90 20.11
N THR A 101 0.59 12.74 18.82
CA THR A 101 0.28 11.45 18.20
C THR A 101 1.07 11.31 16.91
N ARG A 102 1.45 10.10 16.59
CA ARG A 102 2.07 9.76 15.32
C ARG A 102 1.66 8.37 14.90
N ALA A 103 1.54 8.15 13.62
CA ALA A 103 1.43 6.80 13.07
C ALA A 103 2.78 6.07 13.23
N ASP A 104 2.71 4.77 13.51
CA ASP A 104 3.87 3.90 13.65
C ASP A 104 3.47 2.46 13.24
N PRO A 105 3.65 2.12 11.97
CA PRO A 105 4.30 2.87 10.89
C PRO A 105 3.43 3.98 10.25
N LEU A 106 4.08 4.93 9.60
CA LEU A 106 3.40 5.96 8.79
C LEU A 106 2.76 5.36 7.53
N LEU A 107 3.47 4.42 6.90
CA LEU A 107 2.99 3.61 5.78
C LEU A 107 3.04 2.14 6.17
N SER A 108 2.07 1.37 5.73
CA SER A 108 2.01 -0.07 5.97
C SER A 108 1.54 -0.80 4.74
N ASP A 109 2.02 -2.01 4.55
CA ASP A 109 1.53 -2.90 3.51
C ASP A 109 0.11 -3.41 3.82
N ILE A 110 -0.57 -3.92 2.79
CA ILE A 110 -1.90 -4.53 2.90
C ILE A 110 -1.90 -5.64 3.98
N GLU A 111 -2.95 -5.65 4.81
CA GLU A 111 -3.20 -6.63 5.89
C GLU A 111 -2.08 -6.73 6.95
N ARG A 112 -1.15 -5.78 6.97
CA ARG A 112 -0.14 -5.69 8.04
C ARG A 112 -0.66 -4.86 9.20
N PRO A 113 -0.17 -5.12 10.42
CA PRO A 113 -0.54 -4.33 11.58
C PRO A 113 -0.24 -2.85 11.39
N LEU A 114 -1.15 -2.01 11.82
CA LEU A 114 -1.03 -0.56 11.89
C LEU A 114 -0.91 -0.15 13.35
N GLY A 115 -0.32 0.99 13.61
CA GLY A 115 -0.19 1.46 14.97
C GLY A 115 -0.10 2.97 15.09
N PHE A 116 -0.28 3.42 16.33
CA PHE A 116 -0.17 4.83 16.69
C PHE A 116 0.58 4.93 18.01
N ARG A 117 1.36 5.97 18.15
CA ARG A 117 2.02 6.35 19.39
C ARG A 117 1.49 7.67 19.85
N ASN A 118 0.85 7.66 21.01
CA ASN A 118 0.31 8.84 21.64
C ASN A 118 1.16 9.23 22.84
N MET A 119 1.15 10.48 23.20
CA MET A 119 1.80 11.03 24.37
C MET A 119 0.87 12.02 25.05
N LEU A 120 0.85 11.98 26.38
CA LEU A 120 0.31 13.02 27.24
C LEU A 120 1.42 13.51 28.14
N GLY A 121 1.84 14.76 27.98
CA GLY A 121 2.90 15.38 28.76
C GLY A 121 2.38 16.56 29.59
N ASN A 122 3.01 16.81 30.70
CA ASN A 122 2.83 18.02 31.48
C ASN A 122 4.13 18.86 31.45
N PHE A 123 4.12 19.91 30.65
CA PHE A 123 5.27 20.81 30.49
C PHE A 123 5.12 22.13 31.30
N SER A 124 4.21 22.16 32.29
CA SER A 124 4.12 23.27 33.22
C SER A 124 5.10 23.11 34.38
N LYS A 125 5.14 24.17 35.24
CA LYS A 125 5.87 24.14 36.48
C LYS A 125 5.10 23.41 37.60
N ASP A 126 3.79 23.22 37.41
CA ASP A 126 2.88 22.70 38.43
C ASP A 126 2.44 21.28 38.08
N GLU A 127 2.15 20.49 39.10
CA GLU A 127 1.55 19.17 38.90
C GLU A 127 0.13 19.30 38.35
N LYS A 128 -0.21 18.50 37.35
CA LYS A 128 -1.58 18.37 36.83
C LYS A 128 -2.30 17.30 37.63
N ILE A 129 -3.38 17.69 38.29
CA ILE A 129 -4.22 16.78 39.05
C ILE A 129 -5.30 16.20 38.14
N ASP A 130 -5.59 14.92 38.31
CA ASP A 130 -6.63 14.19 37.59
C ASP A 130 -6.51 14.27 36.05
N PRO A 131 -5.32 14.13 35.45
CA PRO A 131 -5.19 14.17 34.00
C PRO A 131 -5.93 13.00 33.36
N TYR A 132 -6.51 13.28 32.21
CA TYR A 132 -7.11 12.24 31.36
C TYR A 132 -6.86 12.56 29.89
N ALA A 133 -7.00 11.55 29.07
CA ALA A 133 -6.96 11.69 27.63
C ALA A 133 -7.84 10.62 26.97
N VAL A 134 -8.35 10.93 25.80
CA VAL A 134 -9.27 10.09 25.01
C VAL A 134 -8.68 9.86 23.64
N ASP A 135 -8.70 8.63 23.22
CA ASP A 135 -8.34 8.19 21.88
C ASP A 135 -9.59 7.75 21.13
N VAL A 136 -9.93 8.48 20.07
CA VAL A 136 -11.01 8.10 19.17
C VAL A 136 -10.42 7.27 18.06
N MET A 137 -10.82 6.00 18.05
CA MET A 137 -10.33 5.01 17.10
C MET A 137 -10.70 5.37 15.67
N PRO A 138 -9.86 4.99 14.67
CA PRO A 138 -10.17 5.22 13.27
C PRO A 138 -11.58 4.78 12.90
N CYS A 139 -12.37 5.66 12.29
CA CYS A 139 -13.72 5.36 11.89
C CYS A 139 -13.97 5.81 10.45
N LYS A 140 -14.39 4.87 9.62
CA LYS A 140 -14.70 5.11 8.21
C LYS A 140 -15.67 6.29 8.02
N GLY A 141 -15.24 7.26 7.23
CA GLY A 141 -16.00 8.48 6.96
C GLY A 141 -15.89 9.58 8.04
N LEU A 142 -15.15 9.35 9.14
CA LEU A 142 -14.87 10.36 10.16
C LEU A 142 -13.39 10.76 10.18
N ASN A 143 -13.13 12.01 10.53
CA ASN A 143 -11.78 12.56 10.68
C ASN A 143 -10.86 12.27 9.49
N GLN A 144 -11.42 12.18 8.26
CA GLN A 144 -10.73 11.82 7.04
C GLN A 144 -10.25 10.35 6.97
N SER A 145 -10.65 9.47 7.91
CA SER A 145 -10.45 8.03 7.75
C SER A 145 -11.26 7.52 6.57
N ASN A 146 -10.56 6.89 5.64
CA ASN A 146 -11.19 6.26 4.47
C ASN A 146 -10.50 4.93 4.19
N TYR A 147 -11.15 3.82 4.56
CA TYR A 147 -10.57 2.48 4.41
C TYR A 147 -11.65 1.46 4.03
N HIS A 148 -11.19 0.39 3.39
CA HIS A 148 -11.99 -0.79 3.09
C HIS A 148 -11.89 -1.80 4.25
N GLY A 149 -12.77 -2.80 4.19
CA GLY A 149 -12.75 -3.86 5.21
C GLY A 149 -13.03 -3.35 6.62
N ASP A 150 -12.34 -3.94 7.59
CA ASP A 150 -12.52 -3.69 9.02
C ASP A 150 -11.17 -3.83 9.76
N TYR A 151 -11.14 -3.62 11.06
CA TYR A 151 -9.97 -3.90 11.88
C TYR A 151 -10.36 -4.33 13.30
N THR A 152 -9.41 -4.91 14.00
CA THR A 152 -9.51 -5.21 15.44
C THR A 152 -8.37 -4.54 16.19
N LEU A 153 -8.63 -4.14 17.43
CA LEU A 153 -7.59 -3.71 18.36
C LEU A 153 -6.72 -4.92 18.74
N ALA A 154 -5.45 -4.86 18.36
CA ALA A 154 -4.49 -5.94 18.57
C ALA A 154 -3.69 -5.77 19.86
N GLY A 155 -3.52 -4.52 20.31
CA GLY A 155 -2.78 -4.24 21.53
C GLY A 155 -2.81 -2.79 21.94
N LEU A 156 -2.67 -2.56 23.23
CA LEU A 156 -2.50 -1.25 23.84
C LEU A 156 -1.51 -1.36 24.99
N THR A 157 -0.57 -0.44 25.04
CA THR A 157 0.36 -0.29 26.17
C THR A 157 0.40 1.14 26.66
N VAL A 158 0.56 1.30 27.97
CA VAL A 158 0.74 2.59 28.65
C VAL A 158 2.07 2.52 29.40
N LYS A 159 2.93 3.51 29.22
CA LYS A 159 4.20 3.61 29.93
C LYS A 159 4.32 4.96 30.61
N ALA A 160 4.69 4.94 31.87
CA ALA A 160 5.14 6.14 32.55
C ALA A 160 6.53 6.51 32.04
N GLY A 161 6.68 7.70 31.49
CA GLY A 161 7.98 8.31 31.18
C GLY A 161 8.65 8.86 32.44
N ALA A 162 9.77 9.57 32.26
CA ALA A 162 10.48 10.17 33.39
C ALA A 162 9.54 11.05 34.23
N GLY A 163 9.57 10.87 35.54
CA GLY A 163 8.78 11.65 36.50
C GLY A 163 7.32 11.21 36.67
N ALA A 164 6.76 10.38 35.79
CA ALA A 164 5.42 9.83 35.95
C ALA A 164 5.39 8.50 36.69
N SER A 165 4.21 8.09 37.18
CA SER A 165 4.02 6.85 37.93
C SER A 165 2.86 6.05 37.35
N MET A 166 2.99 4.73 37.27
CA MET A 166 1.90 3.82 36.89
C MET A 166 0.88 3.61 38.03
N ASN A 167 1.16 4.13 39.23
CA ASN A 167 0.25 3.95 40.36
C ASN A 167 -1.05 4.72 40.15
N GLY A 168 -2.19 4.04 40.23
CA GLY A 168 -3.52 4.62 40.04
C GLY A 168 -3.87 4.93 38.56
N VAL A 169 -3.02 4.54 37.61
CA VAL A 169 -3.31 4.61 36.18
C VAL A 169 -4.46 3.65 35.85
N LYS A 170 -5.44 4.15 35.13
CA LYS A 170 -6.57 3.38 34.62
C LYS A 170 -6.80 3.61 33.13
N VAL A 171 -7.29 2.59 32.45
CA VAL A 171 -7.68 2.61 31.05
C VAL A 171 -9.12 2.13 30.92
N TYR A 172 -9.87 2.79 30.08
CA TYR A 172 -11.29 2.51 29.87
C TYR A 172 -11.60 2.36 28.38
N PHE A 173 -12.60 1.54 28.07
CA PHE A 173 -13.07 1.30 26.70
C PHE A 173 -14.54 1.59 26.55
N THR A 174 -14.95 2.08 25.37
CA THR A 174 -16.36 2.22 25.01
C THR A 174 -16.63 1.69 23.61
N THR A 175 -17.79 1.09 23.42
CA THR A 175 -18.37 0.70 22.12
C THR A 175 -19.57 1.57 21.75
N ASP A 176 -19.91 2.57 22.58
CA ASP A 176 -21.01 3.49 22.30
C ASP A 176 -20.72 4.34 21.06
N GLN A 177 -21.57 4.18 20.04
CA GLN A 177 -21.44 4.90 18.77
C GLN A 177 -21.55 6.41 18.91
N LYS A 178 -22.15 6.91 20.00
CA LYS A 178 -22.15 8.34 20.32
C LYS A 178 -20.72 8.87 20.51
N GLY A 179 -19.78 8.06 20.97
CA GLY A 179 -18.37 8.41 21.07
C GLY A 179 -17.72 8.74 19.72
N ARG A 180 -18.27 8.27 18.60
CA ARG A 180 -17.76 8.59 17.26
C ARG A 180 -18.10 9.99 16.77
N ASN A 181 -19.25 10.50 17.18
CA ASN A 181 -19.77 11.80 16.74
C ASN A 181 -19.46 12.93 17.74
N VAL A 182 -18.83 12.60 18.84
CA VAL A 182 -18.48 13.58 19.85
C VAL A 182 -17.12 14.15 19.50
N ASP A 183 -17.03 15.48 19.48
CA ASP A 183 -15.76 16.16 19.58
C ASP A 183 -15.05 15.64 20.83
N ALA A 184 -13.91 14.95 20.64
CA ALA A 184 -13.20 14.29 21.74
C ALA A 184 -12.82 15.26 22.87
N THR A 185 -12.75 16.56 22.59
CA THR A 185 -12.56 17.62 23.60
C THR A 185 -13.76 17.80 24.52
N LYS A 186 -14.94 17.33 24.14
CA LYS A 186 -16.17 17.45 24.94
C LYS A 186 -16.42 16.21 25.81
N ILE A 187 -15.63 15.17 25.69
CA ILE A 187 -15.72 14.01 26.56
C ILE A 187 -15.04 14.36 27.89
N THR A 188 -15.79 14.39 28.97
CA THR A 188 -15.25 14.72 30.29
C THR A 188 -14.65 13.48 30.97
N ARG A 189 -13.81 13.73 31.98
CA ARG A 189 -13.23 12.67 32.81
C ARG A 189 -14.30 11.79 33.48
N GLU A 190 -15.38 12.43 33.99
CA GLU A 190 -16.51 11.75 34.62
C GLU A 190 -17.23 10.80 33.63
N GLN A 191 -17.37 11.21 32.37
CA GLN A 191 -17.93 10.37 31.33
C GLN A 191 -17.01 9.18 31.02
N VAL A 192 -15.69 9.40 30.93
CA VAL A 192 -14.70 8.33 30.74
C VAL A 192 -14.80 7.29 31.86
N GLN A 193 -14.97 7.71 33.10
CA GLN A 193 -15.08 6.81 34.26
C GLN A 193 -16.37 5.95 34.26
N GLN A 194 -17.34 6.22 33.37
CA GLN A 194 -18.51 5.38 33.15
C GLN A 194 -18.27 4.28 32.12
N TRP A 195 -17.15 4.33 31.43
CA TRP A 195 -16.78 3.31 30.44
C TRP A 195 -16.27 2.03 31.14
N THR A 196 -16.06 0.98 30.38
CA THR A 196 -15.55 -0.28 30.92
C THR A 196 -14.08 -0.18 31.26
N GLU A 197 -13.73 -0.33 32.53
CA GLU A 197 -12.35 -0.32 33.00
C GLU A 197 -11.60 -1.59 32.55
N ALA A 198 -10.40 -1.43 32.07
CA ALA A 198 -9.49 -2.49 31.67
C ALA A 198 -8.37 -2.70 32.69
N THR A 199 -7.86 -3.91 32.77
CA THR A 199 -6.69 -4.23 33.60
C THR A 199 -5.43 -3.73 32.94
N VAL A 200 -4.64 -2.94 33.65
CA VAL A 200 -3.33 -2.46 33.25
C VAL A 200 -2.25 -3.16 34.08
N ASN A 201 -1.32 -3.83 33.43
CA ASN A 201 -0.16 -4.40 34.10
C ASN A 201 0.84 -3.26 34.42
N ALA A 202 1.00 -2.91 35.69
CA ALA A 202 1.81 -1.76 36.10
C ALA A 202 3.32 -1.92 35.77
N THR A 203 3.83 -3.14 35.62
CA THR A 203 5.24 -3.40 35.30
C THR A 203 5.52 -3.31 33.81
N THR A 204 4.65 -3.91 32.97
CA THR A 204 4.85 -3.99 31.52
C THR A 204 4.13 -2.88 30.78
N GLY A 205 3.16 -2.23 31.41
CA GLY A 205 2.24 -1.28 30.81
C GLY A 205 1.19 -1.91 29.89
N LYS A 206 1.18 -3.24 29.72
CA LYS A 206 0.22 -3.91 28.84
C LYS A 206 -1.20 -3.77 29.38
N VAL A 207 -2.11 -3.36 28.53
CA VAL A 207 -3.54 -3.30 28.80
C VAL A 207 -4.19 -4.61 28.34
N THR A 208 -4.95 -5.24 29.21
CA THR A 208 -5.80 -6.37 28.85
C THR A 208 -7.11 -5.83 28.27
N ILE A 209 -7.32 -6.06 26.98
CA ILE A 209 -8.54 -5.63 26.30
C ILE A 209 -9.71 -6.45 26.85
N PRO A 210 -10.77 -5.81 27.40
CA PRO A 210 -11.91 -6.56 27.93
C PRO A 210 -12.67 -7.32 26.85
N ASP A 211 -13.36 -8.39 27.22
CA ASP A 211 -14.20 -9.16 26.32
C ASP A 211 -15.27 -8.27 25.69
N GLY A 212 -15.46 -8.41 24.37
CA GLY A 212 -16.40 -7.59 23.61
C GLY A 212 -15.82 -6.24 23.11
N TYR A 213 -14.59 -5.89 23.51
CA TYR A 213 -13.93 -4.62 23.12
C TYR A 213 -12.81 -4.79 22.09
N SER A 214 -12.84 -5.85 21.32
CA SER A 214 -11.89 -6.00 20.18
C SER A 214 -12.07 -4.94 19.09
N LYS A 215 -13.21 -4.25 19.06
CA LYS A 215 -13.54 -3.15 18.16
C LYS A 215 -14.11 -1.95 18.94
N PRO A 216 -13.31 -1.31 19.79
CA PRO A 216 -13.80 -0.16 20.56
C PRO A 216 -14.03 1.04 19.64
N VAL A 217 -14.95 1.89 20.02
CA VAL A 217 -15.16 3.21 19.40
C VAL A 217 -14.10 4.19 19.87
N ALA A 218 -13.80 4.12 21.16
CA ALA A 218 -12.77 4.91 21.82
C ALA A 218 -12.21 4.15 23.02
N TRP A 219 -11.03 4.55 23.42
CA TRP A 219 -10.46 4.21 24.72
C TRP A 219 -9.98 5.48 25.41
N ALA A 220 -9.83 5.45 26.71
CA ALA A 220 -9.38 6.60 27.47
C ALA A 220 -8.42 6.19 28.59
N PHE A 221 -7.60 7.14 28.97
CA PHE A 221 -6.64 7.04 30.04
C PHE A 221 -6.97 8.04 31.16
N THR A 222 -6.75 7.62 32.40
CA THR A 222 -6.78 8.52 33.57
C THR A 222 -5.62 8.21 34.50
N SER A 223 -5.15 9.22 35.22
CA SER A 223 -4.18 9.09 36.29
C SER A 223 -4.58 10.03 37.44
N PRO A 224 -4.16 9.75 38.69
CA PRO A 224 -4.36 10.69 39.80
C PRO A 224 -3.63 12.01 39.60
N SER A 225 -2.41 11.95 39.05
CA SER A 225 -1.63 13.16 38.80
C SER A 225 -0.60 12.95 37.68
N LEU A 226 -0.12 14.05 37.14
CA LEU A 226 1.01 14.10 36.22
C LEU A 226 1.94 15.22 36.65
N PRO A 227 3.07 14.90 37.31
CA PRO A 227 4.03 15.90 37.81
C PRO A 227 4.57 16.80 36.69
N ALA A 228 5.14 17.92 37.08
CA ALA A 228 5.81 18.85 36.17
C ALA A 228 6.91 18.10 35.37
N ASN A 229 6.98 18.35 34.08
CA ASN A 229 7.91 17.73 33.13
C ASN A 229 7.80 16.19 33.01
N ALA A 230 6.71 15.61 33.52
CA ALA A 230 6.44 14.17 33.37
C ALA A 230 5.53 13.90 32.14
N ARG A 231 5.53 12.64 31.70
CA ARG A 231 4.68 12.22 30.57
C ARG A 231 4.27 10.75 30.67
N TYR A 232 3.19 10.45 29.98
CA TYR A 232 2.80 9.08 29.63
C TYR A 232 2.95 8.86 28.13
N ASP A 233 3.48 7.71 27.75
CA ASP A 233 3.61 7.26 26.37
C ASP A 233 2.69 6.06 26.15
N PHE A 234 1.97 6.06 25.03
CA PHE A 234 1.02 5.02 24.68
C PHE A 234 1.40 4.41 23.32
N SER A 235 1.24 3.11 23.19
CA SER A 235 1.37 2.43 21.91
C SER A 235 0.09 1.64 21.63
N LEU A 236 -0.55 1.95 20.53
CA LEU A 236 -1.77 1.35 20.04
C LEU A 236 -1.42 0.54 18.79
N SER A 237 -1.94 -0.69 18.69
CA SER A 237 -1.82 -1.52 17.49
C SER A 237 -3.19 -2.04 17.08
N ILE A 238 -3.51 -1.90 15.79
CA ILE A 238 -4.71 -2.46 15.17
C ILE A 238 -4.31 -3.44 14.07
N LYS A 239 -5.14 -4.46 13.87
CA LYS A 239 -4.98 -5.47 12.82
C LYS A 239 -6.10 -5.28 11.80
N PRO A 240 -5.81 -4.71 10.62
CA PRO A 240 -6.80 -4.58 9.56
C PRO A 240 -7.08 -5.93 8.90
N THR A 241 -8.23 -6.02 8.23
CA THR A 241 -8.66 -7.13 7.38
C THR A 241 -9.43 -6.60 6.19
N GLY A 242 -9.07 -7.01 4.98
CA GLY A 242 -9.72 -6.58 3.74
C GLY A 242 -9.46 -5.12 3.38
N ASN A 243 -8.39 -4.52 3.90
CA ASN A 243 -7.94 -3.19 3.50
C ASN A 243 -7.28 -3.22 2.11
N LYS A 244 -7.17 -2.07 1.49
CA LYS A 244 -6.61 -1.90 0.15
C LYS A 244 -5.57 -0.80 0.12
N ALA A 245 -4.78 -0.76 -0.94
CA ALA A 245 -3.91 0.38 -1.21
C ALA A 245 -4.68 1.71 -1.21
N ALA A 246 -4.05 2.76 -0.73
CA ALA A 246 -4.59 4.09 -0.51
C ALA A 246 -5.59 4.21 0.68
N ASP A 247 -5.90 3.13 1.37
CA ASP A 247 -6.67 3.22 2.62
C ASP A 247 -5.92 4.06 3.64
N SER A 248 -6.66 4.92 4.35
CA SER A 248 -6.13 5.80 5.38
C SER A 248 -6.88 5.61 6.70
N TYR A 249 -6.11 5.47 7.77
CA TYR A 249 -6.63 5.34 9.14
C TYR A 249 -6.17 6.54 9.95
N VAL A 250 -7.11 7.31 10.44
CA VAL A 250 -6.84 8.50 11.25
C VAL A 250 -7.19 8.22 12.69
N ASN A 251 -6.21 8.32 13.55
CA ASN A 251 -6.35 8.23 15.00
C ASN A 251 -6.42 9.63 15.59
N ARG A 252 -7.37 9.91 16.46
CA ARG A 252 -7.52 11.19 17.14
C ARG A 252 -7.27 11.05 18.62
N TRP A 253 -6.31 11.82 19.14
CA TRP A 253 -5.95 11.88 20.55
C TRP A 253 -6.31 13.23 21.14
N ALA A 254 -7.00 13.25 22.27
CA ALA A 254 -7.55 14.47 22.89
C ALA A 254 -7.41 14.46 24.41
N ASP A 255 -7.35 15.64 25.05
CA ASP A 255 -7.26 15.82 26.51
C ASP A 255 -8.34 16.75 27.11
N GLY A 256 -9.45 16.91 26.45
CA GLY A 256 -10.54 17.79 26.89
C GLY A 256 -10.42 19.23 26.38
N ASP A 257 -9.23 19.72 26.11
CA ASP A 257 -8.98 21.07 25.59
C ASP A 257 -8.44 21.05 24.15
N ASN A 258 -7.68 20.00 23.80
CA ASN A 258 -6.93 19.91 22.56
C ASN A 258 -7.13 18.56 21.87
N THR A 259 -6.98 18.56 20.56
CA THR A 259 -6.93 17.35 19.75
C THR A 259 -5.71 17.35 18.82
N VAL A 260 -5.15 16.18 18.59
CA VAL A 260 -4.13 15.92 17.57
C VAL A 260 -4.48 14.66 16.81
N ASP A 261 -4.21 14.66 15.51
CA ASP A 261 -4.52 13.54 14.62
C ASP A 261 -3.22 12.96 14.06
N ALA A 262 -3.21 11.64 13.90
CA ALA A 262 -2.18 10.93 13.15
C ALA A 262 -2.82 10.05 12.09
N VAL A 263 -2.16 9.98 10.95
CA VAL A 263 -2.65 9.22 9.79
C VAL A 263 -1.63 8.16 9.43
N THR A 264 -2.08 6.91 9.27
CA THR A 264 -1.32 5.86 8.59
C THR A 264 -2.00 5.50 7.28
N GLN A 265 -1.22 5.23 6.25
CA GLN A 265 -1.71 4.89 4.93
C GLN A 265 -1.25 3.50 4.50
N VAL A 266 -2.15 2.79 3.82
CA VAL A 266 -1.85 1.47 3.26
C VAL A 266 -1.28 1.61 1.86
N VAL A 267 -0.23 0.87 1.59
CA VAL A 267 0.46 0.85 0.29
C VAL A 267 0.52 -0.57 -0.26
N GLU A 268 0.72 -0.68 -1.56
CA GLU A 268 0.87 -1.94 -2.27
C GLU A 268 1.97 -1.85 -3.32
N ARG A 269 2.63 -2.98 -3.57
CA ARG A 269 3.55 -3.20 -4.68
C ARG A 269 3.00 -4.32 -5.52
N LYS A 270 2.94 -4.11 -6.82
CA LYS A 270 2.42 -5.10 -7.77
C LYS A 270 3.16 -5.08 -9.09
N VAL A 271 3.02 -6.18 -9.82
CA VAL A 271 3.48 -6.35 -11.19
C VAL A 271 2.38 -6.98 -12.00
N ASN A 272 2.26 -6.61 -13.25
CA ASN A 272 1.32 -7.19 -14.19
C ASN A 272 1.88 -7.21 -15.61
N GLY A 273 1.22 -7.96 -16.46
CA GLY A 273 1.54 -8.04 -17.87
C GLY A 273 0.65 -9.04 -18.60
N VAL A 274 1.04 -9.36 -19.81
CA VAL A 274 0.31 -10.25 -20.71
C VAL A 274 1.24 -11.37 -21.22
N ALA A 275 0.73 -12.59 -21.27
CA ALA A 275 1.39 -13.66 -21.99
C ALA A 275 0.70 -13.91 -23.34
N TRP A 276 1.48 -14.01 -24.42
CA TRP A 276 0.94 -14.25 -25.76
C TRP A 276 1.84 -15.20 -26.58
N PHE A 277 1.30 -15.71 -27.66
CA PHE A 277 2.03 -16.50 -28.63
C PHE A 277 2.21 -15.69 -29.91
N ASP A 278 3.43 -15.36 -30.20
CA ASP A 278 3.91 -14.61 -31.34
C ASP A 278 3.89 -15.52 -32.60
N LEU A 279 3.00 -15.21 -33.53
CA LEU A 279 2.77 -16.05 -34.72
C LEU A 279 3.75 -15.79 -35.85
N ASP A 280 4.26 -14.59 -35.98
CA ASP A 280 5.20 -14.20 -37.03
C ASP A 280 6.65 -14.09 -36.57
N HIS A 281 6.86 -14.25 -35.23
CA HIS A 281 8.18 -14.31 -34.57
C HIS A 281 8.96 -13.00 -34.60
N ASP A 282 8.25 -11.87 -34.59
CA ASP A 282 8.86 -10.55 -34.57
C ASP A 282 9.08 -9.96 -33.18
N GLY A 283 8.47 -10.56 -32.17
CA GLY A 283 8.60 -10.15 -30.76
C GLY A 283 7.66 -9.02 -30.36
N VAL A 284 6.71 -8.65 -31.23
CA VAL A 284 5.71 -7.60 -30.98
C VAL A 284 4.33 -8.25 -30.86
N ARG A 285 3.59 -7.88 -29.82
CA ARG A 285 2.21 -8.38 -29.64
C ARG A 285 1.23 -7.59 -30.48
N GLU A 286 0.55 -8.28 -31.37
CA GLU A 286 -0.40 -7.74 -32.33
C GLU A 286 -1.78 -8.38 -32.21
N ASP A 287 -2.77 -7.81 -32.88
CA ASP A 287 -4.15 -8.34 -32.88
C ASP A 287 -4.28 -9.74 -33.49
N THR A 288 -3.31 -10.14 -34.30
CA THR A 288 -3.23 -11.47 -34.94
C THR A 288 -2.67 -12.54 -34.00
N ASP A 289 -2.00 -12.14 -32.95
CA ASP A 289 -1.38 -13.05 -31.99
C ASP A 289 -2.39 -13.69 -31.05
N ARG A 290 -1.96 -14.75 -30.39
CA ARG A 290 -2.81 -15.47 -29.45
C ARG A 290 -2.46 -15.15 -28.02
N LEU A 291 -3.42 -14.64 -27.30
CA LEU A 291 -3.29 -14.49 -25.86
C LEU A 291 -3.25 -15.87 -25.18
N LEU A 292 -2.36 -16.05 -24.22
CA LEU A 292 -2.07 -17.35 -23.61
C LEU A 292 -2.72 -17.49 -22.23
N PRO A 293 -3.85 -18.21 -22.09
CA PRO A 293 -4.36 -18.61 -20.80
C PRO A 293 -3.54 -19.76 -20.21
N ASP A 294 -3.73 -20.00 -18.90
CA ASP A 294 -3.13 -21.12 -18.17
C ASP A 294 -1.59 -21.13 -18.12
N VAL A 295 -0.94 -19.98 -18.26
CA VAL A 295 0.49 -19.83 -17.96
C VAL A 295 0.64 -19.53 -16.48
N ASN A 296 1.40 -20.36 -15.78
CA ASN A 296 1.72 -20.10 -14.37
C ASN A 296 2.83 -19.06 -14.28
N VAL A 297 2.57 -17.98 -13.56
CA VAL A 297 3.52 -16.90 -13.30
C VAL A 297 3.92 -16.97 -11.83
N THR A 298 5.21 -17.07 -11.56
CA THR A 298 5.74 -17.17 -10.20
C THR A 298 6.81 -16.11 -9.99
N LEU A 299 6.68 -15.30 -8.96
CA LEU A 299 7.74 -14.40 -8.53
C LEU A 299 8.77 -15.21 -7.72
N VAL A 300 10.03 -15.16 -8.14
CA VAL A 300 11.14 -15.88 -7.48
C VAL A 300 12.23 -14.91 -7.05
N ASP A 301 12.95 -15.28 -5.99
CA ASP A 301 14.15 -14.56 -5.54
C ASP A 301 15.38 -14.93 -6.38
N GLY A 302 16.53 -14.31 -6.09
CA GLY A 302 17.80 -14.58 -6.77
C GLY A 302 18.30 -16.03 -6.65
N ASN A 303 17.73 -16.85 -5.75
CA ASN A 303 18.02 -18.26 -5.57
C ASN A 303 16.97 -19.17 -6.24
N GLY A 304 16.01 -18.61 -6.97
CA GLY A 304 14.93 -19.35 -7.62
C GLY A 304 13.82 -19.83 -6.69
N ARG A 305 13.75 -19.32 -5.44
CA ARG A 305 12.71 -19.67 -4.48
C ARG A 305 11.51 -18.75 -4.66
N THR A 306 10.31 -19.30 -4.61
CA THR A 306 9.07 -18.50 -4.65
C THR A 306 9.05 -17.47 -3.53
N VAL A 307 8.85 -16.21 -3.90
CA VAL A 307 8.71 -15.09 -2.96
C VAL A 307 7.37 -15.23 -2.22
N THR A 308 7.41 -14.96 -0.93
CA THR A 308 6.20 -14.86 -0.10
C THR A 308 5.76 -13.41 -0.04
N SER A 309 4.50 -13.16 -0.33
CA SER A 309 3.88 -11.84 -0.28
C SER A 309 3.84 -11.29 1.16
N VAL A 310 3.57 -10.00 1.31
CA VAL A 310 3.48 -9.36 2.63
C VAL A 310 2.35 -9.92 3.50
N ASP A 311 1.32 -10.51 2.89
CA ASP A 311 0.21 -11.20 3.57
C ASP A 311 0.47 -12.69 3.83
N GLY A 312 1.66 -13.19 3.50
CA GLY A 312 2.11 -14.55 3.81
C GLY A 312 1.74 -15.62 2.79
N LYS A 313 1.25 -15.24 1.59
CA LYS A 313 0.93 -16.17 0.50
C LYS A 313 2.08 -16.26 -0.51
N PRO A 314 2.19 -17.33 -1.30
CA PRO A 314 3.09 -17.35 -2.43
C PRO A 314 2.74 -16.27 -3.47
N CYS A 315 3.72 -15.53 -3.96
CA CYS A 315 3.54 -14.57 -5.06
C CYS A 315 3.43 -15.33 -6.38
N THR A 316 2.24 -15.77 -6.71
CA THR A 316 1.95 -16.53 -7.94
C THR A 316 0.65 -16.06 -8.56
N ALA A 317 0.56 -16.15 -9.88
CA ALA A 317 -0.66 -15.94 -10.66
C ALA A 317 -0.76 -16.99 -11.75
N THR A 318 -1.91 -17.06 -12.40
CA THR A 318 -2.10 -17.82 -13.63
C THR A 318 -2.79 -16.88 -14.61
N THR A 319 -2.31 -16.83 -15.85
CA THR A 319 -2.88 -15.96 -16.86
C THR A 319 -4.34 -16.34 -17.14
N ASP A 320 -5.18 -15.33 -17.27
CA ASP A 320 -6.57 -15.47 -17.62
C ASP A 320 -6.76 -15.76 -19.13
N ARG A 321 -8.02 -15.85 -19.58
CA ARG A 321 -8.35 -16.09 -20.99
C ARG A 321 -7.83 -15.03 -21.96
N ASN A 322 -7.48 -13.84 -21.46
CA ASN A 322 -6.90 -12.75 -22.22
C ASN A 322 -5.39 -12.65 -22.02
N GLY A 323 -4.76 -13.70 -21.48
CA GLY A 323 -3.33 -13.73 -21.21
C GLY A 323 -2.87 -12.84 -20.05
N HIS A 324 -3.78 -12.11 -19.39
CA HIS A 324 -3.42 -11.18 -18.32
C HIS A 324 -3.07 -11.91 -17.02
N TYR A 325 -2.09 -11.38 -16.33
CA TYR A 325 -1.76 -11.76 -14.96
C TYR A 325 -1.48 -10.50 -14.12
N GLU A 326 -1.69 -10.61 -12.81
CA GLU A 326 -1.29 -9.62 -11.82
C GLU A 326 -0.82 -10.35 -10.55
N ILE A 327 0.31 -9.92 -10.00
CA ILE A 327 0.81 -10.35 -8.69
C ILE A 327 0.92 -9.10 -7.83
N GLY A 328 0.14 -9.04 -6.76
CA GLY A 328 0.14 -7.95 -5.78
C GLY A 328 0.77 -8.33 -4.46
N SER A 329 0.72 -7.39 -3.50
CA SER A 329 1.26 -7.57 -2.15
C SER A 329 2.73 -8.00 -2.10
N ILE A 330 3.52 -7.55 -3.07
CA ILE A 330 4.93 -7.90 -3.21
C ILE A 330 5.73 -7.21 -2.09
N PRO A 331 6.64 -7.93 -1.39
CA PRO A 331 7.51 -7.30 -0.41
C PRO A 331 8.52 -6.36 -1.07
N ALA A 332 9.00 -5.36 -0.35
CA ALA A 332 10.13 -4.55 -0.78
C ALA A 332 11.37 -5.44 -1.01
N GLY A 333 12.16 -5.12 -2.02
CA GLY A 333 13.37 -5.87 -2.32
C GLY A 333 13.84 -5.75 -3.76
N SER A 334 14.93 -6.41 -4.06
CA SER A 334 15.55 -6.42 -5.38
C SER A 334 16.00 -7.81 -5.79
N GLY A 335 16.32 -7.98 -7.07
CA GLY A 335 16.78 -9.26 -7.62
C GLY A 335 15.65 -10.27 -7.80
N PHE A 336 14.43 -9.82 -7.80
CA PHE A 336 13.27 -10.64 -8.11
C PHE A 336 13.16 -10.89 -9.62
N LYS A 337 12.59 -12.04 -9.95
CA LYS A 337 12.30 -12.43 -11.31
C LYS A 337 10.91 -13.03 -11.42
N LEU A 338 10.21 -12.73 -12.49
CA LEU A 338 9.02 -13.48 -12.90
C LEU A 338 9.46 -14.71 -13.68
N ARG A 339 8.83 -15.83 -13.41
CA ARG A 339 9.06 -17.11 -14.07
C ARG A 339 7.75 -17.63 -14.63
N PHE A 340 7.68 -17.71 -15.96
CA PHE A 340 6.50 -18.12 -16.72
C PHE A 340 6.64 -19.58 -17.11
N THR A 341 5.70 -20.40 -16.65
CA THR A 341 5.71 -21.84 -16.93
C THR A 341 4.37 -22.26 -17.53
N PRO A 342 4.33 -22.56 -18.84
CA PRO A 342 3.12 -23.07 -19.47
C PRO A 342 2.64 -24.35 -18.80
N LYS A 343 1.34 -24.47 -18.60
CA LYS A 343 0.74 -25.66 -18.03
C LYS A 343 0.98 -26.88 -18.93
N THR A 344 1.39 -27.98 -18.34
CA THR A 344 1.58 -29.26 -19.04
C THR A 344 0.30 -29.68 -19.77
N GLY A 345 0.41 -30.04 -21.02
CA GLY A 345 -0.70 -30.46 -21.89
C GLY A 345 -1.34 -29.33 -22.69
N THR A 346 -0.88 -28.06 -22.52
CA THR A 346 -1.24 -26.97 -23.43
C THR A 346 -0.41 -27.01 -24.70
N ALA A 347 -0.89 -26.40 -25.79
CA ALA A 347 -0.17 -26.35 -27.08
C ALA A 347 1.14 -25.54 -27.00
N TRP A 348 1.27 -24.68 -26.03
CA TRP A 348 2.45 -23.83 -25.78
C TRP A 348 3.44 -24.41 -24.79
N HIS A 349 3.13 -25.55 -24.17
CA HIS A 349 4.11 -26.28 -23.37
C HIS A 349 5.27 -26.80 -24.25
N GLY A 350 6.48 -26.40 -23.91
CA GLY A 350 7.69 -26.77 -24.66
C GLY A 350 7.99 -25.88 -25.87
N GLN A 351 7.25 -24.83 -26.11
CA GLN A 351 7.59 -23.79 -27.09
C GLN A 351 8.69 -22.85 -26.54
N ASN A 352 9.29 -22.04 -27.42
CA ASN A 352 10.34 -21.10 -27.04
C ASN A 352 9.77 -19.74 -26.57
N VAL A 353 10.60 -18.91 -25.95
CA VAL A 353 10.34 -17.47 -25.85
C VAL A 353 10.58 -16.81 -27.20
N THR A 354 9.86 -15.74 -27.49
CA THR A 354 10.06 -14.93 -28.68
C THR A 354 11.20 -13.93 -28.53
N VAL A 355 11.36 -13.03 -29.48
CA VAL A 355 12.39 -12.00 -29.48
C VAL A 355 12.12 -11.03 -28.34
N LYS A 356 13.10 -10.84 -27.49
CA LYS A 356 13.05 -9.90 -26.39
C LYS A 356 13.32 -8.48 -26.87
N ASN A 357 12.58 -7.50 -26.33
CA ASN A 357 12.74 -6.08 -26.61
C ASN A 357 12.85 -5.81 -28.11
N ALA A 358 11.82 -6.22 -28.85
CA ALA A 358 11.78 -6.08 -30.29
C ALA A 358 12.00 -4.63 -30.72
N LYS A 359 12.78 -4.44 -31.75
CA LYS A 359 13.11 -3.11 -32.26
C LYS A 359 11.82 -2.43 -32.75
N ASP A 360 11.66 -1.18 -32.36
CA ASP A 360 10.52 -0.35 -32.73
C ASP A 360 9.17 -0.74 -32.05
N ALA A 361 9.15 -1.72 -31.14
CA ALA A 361 8.02 -2.02 -30.29
C ALA A 361 7.89 -1.03 -29.11
N SER A 362 6.70 -0.98 -28.52
CA SER A 362 6.47 -0.24 -27.29
C SER A 362 6.59 -1.19 -26.08
N GLU A 363 6.98 -0.69 -24.92
CA GLU A 363 6.96 -1.42 -23.64
C GLU A 363 5.62 -2.12 -23.31
N ALA A 364 4.54 -1.72 -23.98
CA ALA A 364 3.23 -2.33 -23.81
C ALA A 364 2.93 -3.47 -24.77
N THR A 365 3.83 -3.76 -25.69
CA THR A 365 3.62 -4.74 -26.76
C THR A 365 4.83 -5.60 -27.09
N ASP A 366 5.98 -5.33 -26.50
CA ASP A 366 7.16 -6.20 -26.70
C ASP A 366 7.25 -7.32 -25.64
N SER A 367 8.15 -8.25 -25.84
CA SER A 367 8.43 -9.32 -24.88
C SER A 367 9.64 -8.96 -24.04
N ASP A 368 9.50 -9.05 -22.71
CA ASP A 368 10.59 -8.78 -21.76
C ASP A 368 11.34 -10.02 -21.33
N SER A 369 10.86 -11.21 -21.74
CA SER A 369 11.35 -12.46 -21.18
C SER A 369 12.59 -13.00 -21.84
N ASP A 370 13.53 -13.44 -21.02
CA ASP A 370 14.65 -14.29 -21.38
C ASP A 370 14.25 -15.77 -21.28
N ARG A 371 14.94 -16.62 -22.01
CA ARG A 371 14.76 -18.06 -21.96
C ARG A 371 15.52 -18.68 -20.77
N GLU A 372 14.88 -19.57 -20.04
CA GLU A 372 15.49 -20.41 -19.02
C GLU A 372 15.46 -21.88 -19.49
N ASP A 373 16.62 -22.53 -19.51
CA ASP A 373 16.78 -23.91 -19.95
C ASP A 373 17.12 -24.86 -18.79
N ASP A 374 16.75 -26.14 -18.97
CA ASP A 374 17.23 -27.21 -18.11
C ASP A 374 18.69 -27.60 -18.46
N SER A 375 19.24 -28.56 -17.71
CA SER A 375 20.59 -29.08 -17.96
C SER A 375 20.79 -29.79 -19.34
N HIS A 376 19.71 -30.02 -20.07
CA HIS A 376 19.70 -30.65 -21.37
C HIS A 376 19.44 -29.66 -22.52
N GLY A 377 19.29 -28.37 -22.19
CA GLY A 377 19.00 -27.33 -23.16
C GLY A 377 17.52 -27.22 -23.57
N ASN A 378 16.60 -27.86 -22.84
CA ASN A 378 15.20 -27.71 -23.10
C ASN A 378 14.68 -26.49 -22.34
N MET A 379 13.86 -25.66 -22.98
CA MET A 379 13.22 -24.56 -22.34
C MET A 379 12.26 -25.02 -21.21
N VAL A 380 12.45 -24.50 -20.02
CA VAL A 380 11.62 -24.80 -18.85
C VAL A 380 10.76 -23.61 -18.39
N ALA A 381 11.17 -22.38 -18.72
CA ALA A 381 10.44 -21.18 -18.42
C ALA A 381 10.89 -19.98 -19.28
N GLY A 382 10.03 -18.99 -19.40
CA GLY A 382 10.42 -17.61 -19.68
C GLY A 382 10.71 -16.88 -18.37
N VAL A 383 11.68 -15.97 -18.36
CA VAL A 383 12.11 -15.27 -17.15
C VAL A 383 12.26 -13.78 -17.42
N ILE A 384 11.63 -12.95 -16.59
CA ILE A 384 11.79 -11.49 -16.62
C ILE A 384 12.47 -11.02 -15.33
N THR A 385 13.52 -10.23 -15.44
CA THR A 385 14.20 -9.63 -14.28
C THR A 385 13.57 -8.28 -13.96
N LEU A 386 13.00 -8.16 -12.78
CA LEU A 386 12.25 -6.98 -12.36
C LEU A 386 13.13 -5.89 -11.79
N LYS A 387 12.64 -4.67 -11.87
CA LYS A 387 13.15 -3.50 -11.13
C LYS A 387 12.98 -3.71 -9.61
N PRO A 388 13.80 -3.05 -8.79
CA PRO A 388 13.61 -3.12 -7.34
C PRO A 388 12.24 -2.59 -6.89
N PHE A 389 11.58 -3.32 -6.01
CA PHE A 389 10.37 -2.84 -5.32
C PHE A 389 10.78 -1.98 -4.12
N PRO A 390 10.29 -0.72 -4.03
CA PRO A 390 10.75 0.24 -3.04
C PRO A 390 10.40 -0.18 -1.61
N ALA A 391 11.24 0.23 -0.65
CA ALA A 391 10.91 0.15 0.77
C ALA A 391 9.76 1.10 1.13
N LEU A 392 9.15 0.96 2.32
CA LEU A 392 8.01 1.78 2.72
C LEU A 392 8.34 3.28 2.74
N ASP A 393 9.53 3.64 3.19
CA ASP A 393 10.03 5.02 3.24
C ASP A 393 10.45 5.58 1.87
N GLU A 394 10.54 4.73 0.86
CA GLU A 394 10.82 5.10 -0.53
C GLU A 394 9.55 5.21 -1.39
N MET A 395 8.40 4.78 -0.86
CA MET A 395 7.12 4.84 -1.58
C MET A 395 6.70 6.29 -1.83
N THR A 396 6.44 6.63 -3.09
CA THR A 396 5.98 7.96 -3.52
C THR A 396 4.48 8.02 -3.81
N SER A 397 3.85 6.85 -3.88
CA SER A 397 2.41 6.69 -4.09
C SER A 397 1.89 5.53 -3.26
N ALA A 398 0.57 5.43 -3.12
CA ALA A 398 -0.05 4.31 -2.42
C ALA A 398 0.11 2.98 -3.17
N VAL A 399 0.33 3.02 -4.47
CA VAL A 399 0.60 1.85 -5.31
C VAL A 399 1.91 2.08 -6.06
N TYR A 400 2.82 1.15 -5.91
CA TYR A 400 3.95 0.97 -6.83
C TYR A 400 3.58 -0.17 -7.78
N GLU A 401 3.61 0.10 -9.05
CA GLU A 401 3.32 -0.85 -10.11
C GLU A 401 4.49 -0.94 -11.07
N ASP A 402 4.91 -2.15 -11.40
CA ASP A 402 5.79 -2.44 -12.53
C ASP A 402 4.89 -3.07 -13.61
N PRO A 403 4.38 -2.25 -14.55
CA PRO A 403 3.43 -2.68 -15.56
C PRO A 403 4.14 -3.19 -16.81
N ASN A 404 3.39 -3.93 -17.63
CA ASN A 404 3.83 -4.39 -18.97
C ASN A 404 5.07 -5.29 -18.92
N GLU A 405 5.20 -6.13 -17.92
CA GLU A 405 6.20 -7.18 -17.87
C GLU A 405 5.69 -8.37 -18.70
N ASP A 406 5.79 -8.23 -19.99
CA ASP A 406 5.09 -9.05 -20.98
C ASP A 406 5.91 -10.29 -21.42
N HIS A 407 5.24 -11.43 -21.55
CA HIS A 407 5.86 -12.71 -21.90
C HIS A 407 5.37 -13.22 -23.26
N GLY A 408 6.17 -13.03 -24.28
CA GLY A 408 5.96 -13.60 -25.61
C GLY A 408 6.56 -15.00 -25.75
N MET A 409 5.82 -15.90 -26.33
CA MET A 409 6.28 -17.23 -26.74
C MET A 409 6.23 -17.38 -28.23
N SER A 410 7.17 -18.13 -28.81
CA SER A 410 7.19 -18.45 -30.24
C SER A 410 7.52 -19.89 -30.48
N GLY A 411 7.16 -20.39 -31.65
CA GLY A 411 7.44 -21.75 -32.06
C GLY A 411 6.50 -22.25 -33.14
N THR A 412 6.60 -23.52 -33.47
CA THR A 412 5.68 -24.13 -34.40
C THR A 412 4.50 -24.72 -33.66
N LEU A 413 3.34 -24.13 -33.81
CA LEU A 413 2.14 -24.78 -33.33
C LEU A 413 1.95 -26.08 -34.13
N MET A 414 1.90 -27.20 -33.41
CA MET A 414 1.53 -28.45 -34.08
C MET A 414 0.16 -28.23 -34.74
N PRO A 415 0.00 -28.60 -36.02
CA PRO A 415 -1.29 -28.54 -36.66
C PRO A 415 -2.28 -29.35 -35.81
N ALA A 416 -3.44 -28.74 -35.53
CA ALA A 416 -4.48 -29.43 -34.80
C ALA A 416 -4.74 -30.79 -35.42
N THR A 417 -4.68 -31.84 -34.65
CA THR A 417 -5.07 -33.18 -35.14
C THR A 417 -6.53 -33.10 -35.57
N PRO A 418 -6.87 -33.43 -36.80
CA PRO A 418 -8.24 -33.38 -37.24
C PRO A 418 -9.12 -34.20 -36.34
N ALA A 419 -10.07 -33.57 -35.64
CA ALA A 419 -11.06 -34.27 -34.86
C ALA A 419 -12.27 -34.57 -35.75
N THR A 420 -12.67 -35.81 -35.80
CA THR A 420 -13.89 -36.20 -36.51
C THR A 420 -15.04 -36.15 -35.55
N PHE A 421 -15.96 -35.23 -35.73
CA PHE A 421 -17.22 -35.18 -34.98
C PHE A 421 -18.30 -35.94 -35.70
N LYS A 422 -19.00 -36.81 -34.98
CA LYS A 422 -20.19 -37.47 -35.49
C LYS A 422 -21.41 -36.82 -34.79
N ALA A 423 -22.12 -35.97 -35.52
CA ALA A 423 -23.38 -35.43 -35.04
C ALA A 423 -24.51 -36.32 -35.52
N VAL A 424 -25.36 -36.75 -34.63
CA VAL A 424 -26.58 -37.47 -34.92
C VAL A 424 -27.79 -36.58 -34.58
N LYS A 425 -28.57 -36.21 -35.56
CA LYS A 425 -29.79 -35.48 -35.34
C LYS A 425 -30.91 -36.44 -35.02
N VAL A 426 -31.52 -36.29 -33.88
CA VAL A 426 -32.76 -37.02 -33.49
C VAL A 426 -33.92 -36.07 -33.64
N LEU A 427 -34.91 -36.43 -34.47
CA LEU A 427 -36.17 -35.67 -34.56
C LEU A 427 -37.21 -36.39 -33.74
N ASP A 428 -37.63 -35.76 -32.66
CA ASP A 428 -38.70 -36.27 -31.81
C ASP A 428 -40.02 -36.35 -32.61
N GLY A 429 -40.70 -37.50 -32.47
CA GLY A 429 -41.98 -37.75 -33.15
C GLY A 429 -41.92 -38.20 -34.61
N ARG A 430 -40.72 -38.39 -35.20
CA ARG A 430 -40.60 -38.93 -36.54
C ARG A 430 -40.08 -40.37 -36.52
N PRO A 431 -40.83 -41.36 -37.03
CA PRO A 431 -40.44 -42.77 -37.01
C PRO A 431 -39.10 -43.00 -37.73
N ASN A 432 -38.30 -43.94 -37.19
CA ASN A 432 -37.09 -44.40 -37.89
C ASN A 432 -37.47 -44.94 -39.27
N GLY A 433 -36.78 -44.48 -40.33
CA GLY A 433 -37.08 -44.88 -41.72
C GLY A 433 -38.01 -43.91 -42.49
N ALA A 434 -38.55 -42.88 -41.84
CA ALA A 434 -39.33 -41.83 -42.48
C ALA A 434 -38.44 -40.70 -43.15
N TRP A 435 -37.14 -40.94 -43.22
CA TRP A 435 -36.16 -40.05 -43.82
C TRP A 435 -36.12 -40.22 -45.33
N THR A 436 -36.04 -39.17 -46.06
CA THR A 436 -35.93 -39.18 -47.53
C THR A 436 -34.66 -38.46 -47.95
N ASP A 437 -34.15 -38.75 -49.18
CA ASP A 437 -32.98 -38.06 -49.73
C ASP A 437 -33.22 -36.53 -49.97
N ARG A 438 -34.43 -36.09 -49.75
CA ARG A 438 -34.79 -34.66 -49.87
C ARG A 438 -34.69 -33.92 -48.52
N ASP A 439 -34.51 -34.62 -47.44
CA ASP A 439 -34.33 -33.98 -46.15
C ASP A 439 -32.94 -33.30 -46.12
N ARG A 440 -32.92 -31.99 -45.85
CA ARG A 440 -31.73 -31.16 -45.73
C ARG A 440 -31.68 -30.55 -44.33
N TYR A 441 -30.52 -30.62 -43.72
CA TYR A 441 -30.23 -30.05 -42.42
C TYR A 441 -28.97 -29.21 -42.52
N VAL A 442 -29.00 -28.04 -41.96
CA VAL A 442 -27.83 -27.18 -41.86
C VAL A 442 -27.38 -27.23 -40.37
N ALA A 443 -26.11 -27.52 -40.16
CA ALA A 443 -25.46 -27.41 -38.87
C ALA A 443 -24.42 -26.31 -38.99
N ASP A 444 -24.54 -25.27 -38.22
CA ASP A 444 -23.51 -24.23 -38.10
C ASP A 444 -22.49 -24.68 -37.04
N ILE A 445 -21.26 -24.78 -37.45
CA ILE A 445 -20.14 -25.08 -36.56
C ILE A 445 -19.35 -23.78 -36.38
N THR A 446 -19.31 -23.29 -35.14
CA THR A 446 -18.59 -22.07 -34.80
C THR A 446 -17.40 -22.46 -33.96
N ALA A 447 -16.23 -21.92 -34.27
CA ALA A 447 -15.09 -22.02 -33.41
C ALA A 447 -15.35 -21.26 -32.10
N LEU A 448 -15.05 -21.87 -30.98
CA LEU A 448 -15.06 -21.19 -29.68
C LEU A 448 -13.76 -20.42 -29.50
N ASP A 449 -13.78 -19.42 -28.61
CA ASP A 449 -12.61 -18.62 -28.28
C ASP A 449 -11.38 -19.50 -28.01
N GLY A 450 -10.26 -19.13 -28.65
CA GLY A 450 -9.00 -19.88 -28.56
C GLY A 450 -8.82 -21.01 -29.60
N ALA A 451 -9.82 -21.27 -30.46
CA ALA A 451 -9.63 -22.20 -31.56
C ALA A 451 -8.84 -21.54 -32.69
N PRO A 452 -7.93 -22.29 -33.38
CA PRO A 452 -7.23 -21.80 -34.56
C PRO A 452 -8.20 -21.24 -35.62
N ALA A 453 -7.80 -20.18 -36.33
CA ALA A 453 -8.63 -19.56 -37.36
C ALA A 453 -9.11 -20.54 -38.45
N ASN A 454 -8.39 -21.65 -38.65
CA ASN A 454 -8.71 -22.73 -39.57
C ASN A 454 -9.27 -24.00 -38.89
N ALA A 455 -9.69 -23.89 -37.62
CA ALA A 455 -10.21 -25.02 -36.85
C ALA A 455 -11.54 -25.55 -37.39
N VAL A 456 -12.30 -24.72 -38.09
CA VAL A 456 -13.57 -25.08 -38.72
C VAL A 456 -13.37 -25.04 -40.24
N PRO A 457 -13.60 -26.16 -40.97
CA PRO A 457 -13.51 -26.12 -42.41
C PRO A 457 -14.54 -25.16 -43.00
N SER A 458 -14.16 -24.47 -44.08
CA SER A 458 -15.01 -23.49 -44.77
C SER A 458 -16.23 -24.11 -45.47
N THR A 459 -16.22 -25.43 -45.57
CA THR A 459 -17.36 -26.22 -46.14
C THR A 459 -17.40 -27.59 -45.45
N ILE A 460 -18.60 -28.01 -45.05
CA ILE A 460 -18.90 -29.37 -44.55
C ILE A 460 -19.64 -30.12 -45.67
#